data_2fa53b9cb8641602f781444c7741f15e
#
_entry.id   2fa53b9cb8641602f781444c7741f15e
#
_cell.length_a   1.000
_cell.length_b   1.000
_cell.length_c   1.000
_cell.angle_alpha   90.00
_cell.angle_beta   90.00
_cell.angle_gamma   90.00
#
_symmetry.space_group_name_H-M   'P 1'
#
loop_
_entity.id
_entity.type
_entity.pdbx_description
1 polymer ?
#
loop_
_entity_poly.entity_id
_entity_poly.type
_entity_poly.pdbx_seq_one_letter_code
_entity_poly.pdbx_strand_id
1 'polypeptide(L)'
;MRLPGCAAVGRGQTTASGYLGGMPLRLLVGSRPKLIATGLGLRPVAEHRVMPVGGRDLDPPEVAYLAGTRIGRTEVTGLDAAAVPAGPLYVHLDLDVIDSADVPGLRYPAPGGPGCADVAEALRMLLATGRVAAVGIACTWHPGHSAAARTGPYLEGTLATGS
;
A
#
# COMPACT_ATOMS: atom_id res chain seq x y z
N MET A 1 22.03 8.07 -0.35
CA MET A 1 21.18 6.89 -0.58
C MET A 1 19.89 7.38 -1.25
N ARG A 2 19.60 6.95 -2.47
CA ARG A 2 18.33 7.26 -3.14
C ARG A 2 17.30 6.26 -2.61
N LEU A 3 16.22 6.73 -2.02
CA LEU A 3 15.11 5.87 -1.64
C LEU A 3 14.46 5.31 -2.92
N PRO A 4 14.12 4.00 -2.96
CA PRO A 4 13.40 3.41 -4.07
C PRO A 4 12.03 4.05 -4.27
N GLY A 5 11.43 3.90 -5.43
CA GLY A 5 10.03 4.19 -5.66
C GLY A 5 9.17 3.33 -4.73
N CYS A 6 8.04 3.85 -4.29
CA CYS A 6 7.12 3.11 -3.41
C CYS A 6 5.81 2.89 -4.17
N ALA A 7 5.47 1.62 -4.39
CA ALA A 7 4.10 1.24 -4.72
C ALA A 7 3.44 0.81 -3.41
N ALA A 8 2.46 1.55 -2.95
CA ALA A 8 1.70 1.21 -1.75
C ALA A 8 0.36 0.62 -2.17
N VAL A 9 0.10 -0.60 -1.72
CA VAL A 9 -1.18 -1.29 -1.88
C VAL A 9 -1.86 -1.23 -0.52
N GLY A 10 -2.90 -0.42 -0.38
CA GLY A 10 -3.59 -0.27 0.90
C GLY A 10 -4.39 1.03 1.02
N ARG A 11 -5.05 1.19 2.15
CA ARG A 11 -5.85 2.37 2.47
C ARG A 11 -4.97 3.57 2.79
N GLY A 12 -5.33 4.72 2.23
CA GLY A 12 -4.89 6.01 2.74
C GLY A 12 -5.98 6.57 3.67
N GLN A 13 -5.66 6.86 4.91
CA GLN A 13 -6.58 7.56 5.79
C GLN A 13 -5.97 8.91 6.18
N THR A 14 -6.72 9.99 5.98
CA THR A 14 -6.47 11.24 6.69
C THR A 14 -7.18 11.16 8.01
N THR A 15 -6.56 11.66 9.05
CA THR A 15 -7.15 11.54 10.36
C THR A 15 -7.72 12.86 10.83
N ALA A 16 -9.02 12.95 10.91
CA ALA A 16 -9.69 13.81 11.89
C ALA A 16 -9.29 13.39 13.33
N SER A 17 -8.86 12.13 13.53
CA SER A 17 -8.47 11.56 14.83
C SER A 17 -7.01 11.79 15.22
N GLY A 18 -6.13 12.25 14.31
CA GLY A 18 -4.68 12.34 14.57
C GLY A 18 -3.93 11.00 14.60
N TYR A 19 -4.58 9.89 14.23
CA TYR A 19 -3.97 8.57 14.21
C TYR A 19 -2.89 8.46 13.11
N LEU A 20 -1.63 8.21 13.50
CA LEU A 20 -0.50 8.19 12.56
C LEU A 20 -0.60 7.08 11.49
N GLY A 21 -1.23 5.95 11.82
CA GLY A 21 -1.48 4.87 10.87
C GLY A 21 -2.38 5.26 9.69
N GLY A 22 -3.13 6.38 9.82
CA GLY A 22 -3.90 6.95 8.73
C GLY A 22 -3.16 7.96 7.86
N MET A 23 -1.87 8.24 8.11
CA MET A 23 -1.12 9.28 7.40
C MET A 23 0.19 8.82 6.74
N PRO A 24 0.46 7.51 6.54
CA PRO A 24 1.79 7.08 6.13
C PRO A 24 2.20 7.68 4.79
N LEU A 25 1.29 7.77 3.83
CA LEU A 25 1.56 8.34 2.52
C LEU A 25 1.94 9.82 2.60
N ARG A 26 1.20 10.62 3.37
CA ARG A 26 1.48 12.06 3.54
C ARG A 26 2.80 12.29 4.27
N LEU A 27 3.12 11.46 5.26
CA LEU A 27 4.40 11.52 5.97
C LEU A 27 5.56 11.14 5.03
N LEU A 28 5.37 10.12 4.20
CA LEU A 28 6.35 9.64 3.24
C LEU A 28 6.74 10.74 2.22
N VAL A 29 5.78 11.50 1.74
CA VAL A 29 6.01 12.60 0.79
C VAL A 29 6.36 13.93 1.46
N GLY A 30 6.55 13.94 2.77
CA GLY A 30 7.10 15.09 3.50
C GLY A 30 6.07 16.03 4.11
N SER A 31 4.81 15.66 4.18
CA SER A 31 3.84 16.40 4.98
C SER A 31 4.17 16.25 6.47
N ARG A 32 4.06 17.34 7.24
CA ARG A 32 4.33 17.35 8.69
C ARG A 32 5.66 16.70 9.09
N PRO A 33 6.81 17.12 8.54
CA PRO A 33 8.09 16.43 8.73
C PRO A 33 8.54 16.36 10.20
N LYS A 34 8.07 17.28 11.03
CA LYS A 34 8.39 17.33 12.47
C LYS A 34 7.82 16.15 13.26
N LEU A 35 6.80 15.44 12.75
CA LEU A 35 6.22 14.30 13.46
C LEU A 35 7.17 13.10 13.52
N ILE A 36 7.83 12.77 12.40
CA ILE A 36 8.69 11.59 12.29
C ILE A 36 9.96 11.91 11.51
N ALA A 37 9.81 12.47 10.30
CA ALA A 37 10.92 12.57 9.35
C ALA A 37 12.10 13.38 9.88
N THR A 38 11.84 14.51 10.54
CA THR A 38 12.91 15.36 11.10
C THR A 38 13.69 14.63 12.20
N GLY A 39 13.00 13.94 13.11
CA GLY A 39 13.63 13.21 14.20
C GLY A 39 14.49 12.03 13.74
N LEU A 40 14.14 11.41 12.63
CA LEU A 40 14.84 10.27 12.05
C LEU A 40 15.78 10.66 10.90
N GLY A 41 15.91 11.94 10.56
CA GLY A 41 16.73 12.39 9.43
C GLY A 41 16.25 11.85 8.07
N LEU A 42 14.95 11.54 7.93
CA LEU A 42 14.38 10.98 6.71
C LEU A 42 14.19 12.07 5.65
N ARG A 43 14.49 11.72 4.39
CA ARG A 43 14.18 12.56 3.24
C ARG A 43 12.83 12.15 2.64
N PRO A 44 11.97 13.11 2.30
CA PRO A 44 10.71 12.82 1.62
C PRO A 44 10.94 12.10 0.30
N VAL A 45 10.01 11.19 -0.03
CA VAL A 45 9.92 10.60 -1.37
C VAL A 45 9.18 11.58 -2.27
N ALA A 46 9.68 11.81 -3.49
CA ALA A 46 9.00 12.67 -4.43
C ALA A 46 7.64 12.06 -4.84
N GLU A 47 6.59 12.88 -4.92
CA GLU A 47 5.22 12.45 -5.17
C GLU A 47 5.08 11.53 -6.40
N HIS A 48 5.72 11.88 -7.53
CA HIS A 48 5.68 11.08 -8.76
C HIS A 48 6.36 9.70 -8.63
N ARG A 49 7.00 9.42 -7.50
CA ARG A 49 7.61 8.12 -7.16
C ARG A 49 6.75 7.31 -6.20
N VAL A 50 5.57 7.77 -5.90
CA VAL A 50 4.62 7.10 -5.02
C VAL A 50 3.35 6.81 -5.80
N MET A 51 2.82 5.60 -5.65
CA MET A 51 1.62 5.15 -6.35
C MET A 51 0.78 4.28 -5.42
N PRO A 52 -0.29 4.83 -4.83
CA PRO A 52 -1.34 4.04 -4.20
C PRO A 52 -2.05 3.15 -5.21
N VAL A 53 -2.25 1.88 -4.82
CA VAL A 53 -2.94 0.87 -5.61
C VAL A 53 -4.11 0.34 -4.79
N GLY A 54 -5.33 0.41 -5.31
CA GLY A 54 -6.53 -0.07 -4.63
C GLY A 54 -6.97 0.79 -3.44
N GLY A 55 -6.64 2.06 -3.45
CA GLY A 55 -7.03 3.03 -2.41
C GLY A 55 -8.51 3.40 -2.50
N ARG A 56 -9.40 2.54 -2.01
CA ARG A 56 -10.82 2.83 -1.83
C ARG A 56 -11.09 3.41 -0.44
N ASP A 57 -12.28 3.94 -0.22
CA ASP A 57 -12.73 4.47 1.09
C ASP A 57 -11.87 5.65 1.58
N LEU A 58 -11.48 6.51 0.64
CA LEU A 58 -10.78 7.75 0.94
C LEU A 58 -11.76 8.77 1.51
N ASP A 59 -11.35 9.44 2.57
CA ASP A 59 -12.16 10.54 3.08
C ASP A 59 -12.03 11.82 2.21
N PRO A 60 -12.98 12.78 2.29
CA PRO A 60 -12.96 13.97 1.45
C PRO A 60 -11.66 14.79 1.53
N PRO A 61 -11.01 14.98 2.68
CA PRO A 61 -9.72 15.63 2.77
C PRO A 61 -8.58 14.89 2.06
N GLU A 62 -8.64 13.55 1.95
CA GLU A 62 -7.66 12.76 1.19
C GLU A 62 -7.87 12.91 -0.30
N VAL A 63 -9.11 12.81 -0.74
CA VAL A 63 -9.47 13.03 -2.14
C VAL A 63 -8.98 14.42 -2.59
N ALA A 64 -9.27 15.46 -1.80
CA ALA A 64 -8.83 16.82 -2.09
C ALA A 64 -7.29 16.95 -2.11
N TYR A 65 -6.60 16.30 -1.17
CA TYR A 65 -5.14 16.29 -1.15
C TYR A 65 -4.55 15.63 -2.39
N LEU A 66 -4.99 14.41 -2.72
CA LEU A 66 -4.49 13.66 -3.85
C LEU A 66 -4.75 14.35 -5.19
N ALA A 67 -5.89 15.05 -5.32
CA ALA A 67 -6.20 15.82 -6.52
C ALA A 67 -5.22 16.97 -6.77
N GLY A 68 -4.57 17.49 -5.73
CA GLY A 68 -3.57 18.57 -5.82
C GLY A 68 -2.12 18.09 -5.95
N THR A 69 -1.88 16.77 -6.05
CA THR A 69 -0.52 16.18 -6.07
C THR A 69 -0.19 15.52 -7.40
N ARG A 70 1.09 15.14 -7.57
CA ARG A 70 1.57 14.31 -8.69
C ARG A 70 1.64 12.82 -8.35
N ILE A 71 0.94 12.41 -7.30
CA ILE A 71 0.83 11.01 -6.89
C ILE A 71 -0.10 10.31 -7.88
N GLY A 72 0.43 9.33 -8.64
CA GLY A 72 -0.36 8.47 -9.50
C GLY A 72 -1.25 7.54 -8.66
N ARG A 73 -2.39 7.09 -9.21
CA ARG A 73 -3.28 6.13 -8.56
C ARG A 73 -3.80 5.13 -9.57
N THR A 74 -4.00 3.88 -9.14
CA THR A 74 -4.64 2.85 -9.94
C THR A 74 -5.37 1.84 -9.03
N GLU A 75 -6.26 1.08 -9.61
CA GLU A 75 -6.88 -0.06 -8.92
C GLU A 75 -6.00 -1.30 -9.03
N VAL A 76 -6.21 -2.28 -8.16
CA VAL A 76 -5.43 -3.54 -8.15
C VAL A 76 -5.60 -4.28 -9.48
N THR A 77 -6.85 -4.43 -9.94
CA THR A 77 -7.18 -5.14 -11.18
C THR A 77 -6.77 -4.37 -12.45
N GLY A 78 -6.50 -3.08 -12.34
CA GLY A 78 -6.04 -2.22 -13.44
C GLY A 78 -4.54 -1.90 -13.38
N LEU A 79 -3.80 -2.57 -12.50
CA LEU A 79 -2.37 -2.33 -12.35
C LEU A 79 -1.62 -2.74 -13.62
N ASP A 80 -0.84 -1.79 -14.16
CA ASP A 80 0.07 -2.01 -15.26
C ASP A 80 1.51 -1.80 -14.77
N ALA A 81 2.36 -2.79 -14.98
CA ALA A 81 3.77 -2.72 -14.60
C ALA A 81 4.53 -1.56 -15.29
N ALA A 82 4.07 -1.11 -16.46
CA ALA A 82 4.63 0.06 -17.15
C ALA A 82 4.24 1.39 -16.49
N ALA A 83 3.11 1.43 -15.78
CA ALA A 83 2.62 2.63 -15.12
C ALA A 83 3.24 2.86 -13.74
N VAL A 84 3.87 1.85 -13.11
CA VAL A 84 4.48 2.03 -11.79
C VAL A 84 5.74 2.89 -11.87
N PRO A 85 6.08 3.62 -10.79
CA PRO A 85 7.24 4.50 -10.76
C PRO A 85 8.53 3.81 -11.22
N ALA A 86 9.38 4.52 -11.96
CA ALA A 86 10.63 4.00 -12.48
C ALA A 86 11.67 3.74 -11.37
N GLY A 87 12.58 2.79 -11.63
CA GLY A 87 13.67 2.40 -10.73
C GLY A 87 13.28 1.33 -9.73
N PRO A 88 14.11 1.09 -8.69
CA PRO A 88 13.82 0.10 -7.66
C PRO A 88 12.53 0.43 -6.91
N LEU A 89 11.76 -0.61 -6.58
CA LEU A 89 10.46 -0.51 -5.92
C LEU A 89 10.56 -1.06 -4.49
N TYR A 90 9.91 -0.37 -3.56
CA TYR A 90 9.44 -0.92 -2.31
C TYR A 90 7.92 -1.11 -2.43
N VAL A 91 7.45 -2.33 -2.27
CA VAL A 91 6.01 -2.64 -2.26
C VAL A 91 5.55 -2.74 -0.82
N HIS A 92 4.61 -1.89 -0.42
CA HIS A 92 3.90 -2.00 0.85
C HIS A 92 2.52 -2.58 0.57
N LEU A 93 2.27 -3.78 1.07
CA LEU A 93 1.00 -4.48 0.96
C LEU A 93 0.28 -4.42 2.33
N ASP A 94 -0.76 -3.62 2.42
CA ASP A 94 -1.71 -3.71 3.52
C ASP A 94 -2.84 -4.67 3.12
N LEU A 95 -3.06 -5.72 3.93
CA LEU A 95 -4.03 -6.76 3.59
C LEU A 95 -5.48 -6.28 3.67
N ASP A 96 -5.75 -5.10 4.20
CA ASP A 96 -7.08 -4.48 4.19
C ASP A 96 -7.50 -3.95 2.80
N VAL A 97 -6.58 -3.99 1.81
CA VAL A 97 -6.91 -3.79 0.40
C VAL A 97 -7.83 -4.89 -0.13
N ILE A 98 -7.71 -6.10 0.42
CA ILE A 98 -8.54 -7.25 0.05
C ILE A 98 -9.98 -7.04 0.54
N ASP A 99 -10.96 -7.56 -0.19
CA ASP A 99 -12.35 -7.52 0.24
C ASP A 99 -12.51 -8.15 1.63
N SER A 100 -13.24 -7.47 2.49
CA SER A 100 -13.48 -7.94 3.87
C SER A 100 -14.25 -9.26 3.96
N ALA A 101 -14.93 -9.68 2.89
CA ALA A 101 -15.56 -10.99 2.81
C ALA A 101 -14.52 -12.11 2.67
N ASP A 102 -13.40 -11.86 1.97
CA ASP A 102 -12.32 -12.83 1.81
C ASP A 102 -11.41 -12.88 3.06
N VAL A 103 -11.26 -11.76 3.76
CA VAL A 103 -10.42 -11.66 4.96
C VAL A 103 -11.24 -11.14 6.15
N PRO A 104 -12.11 -11.98 6.73
CA PRO A 104 -12.94 -11.57 7.87
C PRO A 104 -12.10 -11.31 9.12
N GLY A 105 -12.61 -10.42 9.98
CA GLY A 105 -12.00 -10.11 11.27
C GLY A 105 -10.92 -9.03 11.21
N LEU A 106 -10.75 -8.36 10.11
CA LEU A 106 -9.93 -7.15 10.04
C LEU A 106 -10.46 -6.07 10.99
N ARG A 107 -9.56 -5.30 11.62
CA ARG A 107 -9.98 -4.18 12.49
C ARG A 107 -10.60 -3.03 11.71
N TYR A 108 -10.18 -2.87 10.45
CA TYR A 108 -10.65 -1.80 9.57
C TYR A 108 -11.12 -2.41 8.25
N PRO A 109 -12.22 -3.20 8.27
CA PRO A 109 -12.70 -3.87 7.07
C PRO A 109 -13.25 -2.86 6.06
N ALA A 110 -12.95 -3.07 4.79
CA ALA A 110 -13.57 -2.34 3.69
C ALA A 110 -14.16 -3.31 2.67
N PRO A 111 -15.46 -3.24 2.40
CA PRO A 111 -16.11 -4.07 1.39
C PRO A 111 -15.78 -3.59 -0.03
N GLY A 112 -16.03 -4.46 -1.01
CA GLY A 112 -15.91 -4.12 -2.44
C GLY A 112 -14.48 -4.02 -2.94
N GLY A 113 -13.53 -4.69 -2.28
CA GLY A 113 -12.15 -4.80 -2.71
C GLY A 113 -11.90 -5.94 -3.70
N PRO A 114 -10.66 -6.06 -4.19
CA PRO A 114 -10.21 -7.23 -4.94
C PRO A 114 -10.18 -8.47 -4.03
N GLY A 115 -10.27 -9.65 -4.63
CA GLY A 115 -10.04 -10.90 -3.93
C GLY A 115 -8.56 -11.16 -3.63
N CYS A 116 -8.28 -12.17 -2.78
CA CYS A 116 -6.91 -12.60 -2.48
C CYS A 116 -6.11 -12.95 -3.75
N ALA A 117 -6.76 -13.58 -4.73
CA ALA A 117 -6.13 -13.98 -5.99
C ALA A 117 -5.69 -12.76 -6.84
N ASP A 118 -6.54 -11.72 -6.90
CA ASP A 118 -6.24 -10.50 -7.67
C ASP A 118 -5.04 -9.76 -7.06
N VAL A 119 -4.98 -9.68 -5.74
CA VAL A 119 -3.86 -9.05 -5.02
C VAL A 119 -2.56 -9.83 -5.21
N ALA A 120 -2.62 -11.17 -5.16
CA ALA A 120 -1.46 -12.02 -5.42
C ALA A 120 -0.96 -11.88 -6.86
N GLU A 121 -1.88 -11.78 -7.84
CA GLU A 121 -1.52 -11.57 -9.25
C GLU A 121 -0.85 -10.21 -9.46
N ALA A 122 -1.41 -9.14 -8.87
CA ALA A 122 -0.80 -7.81 -8.91
C ALA A 122 0.60 -7.80 -8.30
N LEU A 123 0.80 -8.48 -7.16
CA LEU A 123 2.12 -8.63 -6.54
C LEU A 123 3.07 -9.42 -7.45
N ARG A 124 2.62 -10.52 -8.05
CA ARG A 124 3.42 -11.33 -8.99
C ARG A 124 3.87 -10.52 -10.19
N MET A 125 2.97 -9.71 -10.75
CA MET A 125 3.29 -8.82 -11.86
C MET A 125 4.37 -7.79 -11.47
N LEU A 126 4.30 -7.20 -10.26
CA LEU A 126 5.34 -6.31 -9.78
C LEU A 126 6.67 -7.02 -9.59
N LEU A 127 6.69 -8.21 -8.99
CA LEU A 127 7.89 -9.02 -8.80
C LEU A 127 8.53 -9.40 -10.14
N ALA A 128 7.73 -9.77 -11.15
CA ALA A 128 8.20 -10.10 -12.49
C ALA A 128 8.92 -8.94 -13.21
N THR A 129 8.78 -7.71 -12.76
CA THR A 129 9.55 -6.58 -13.28
C THR A 129 11.04 -6.66 -12.94
N GLY A 130 11.45 -7.50 -11.98
CA GLY A 130 12.82 -7.56 -11.46
C GLY A 130 13.25 -6.29 -10.69
N ARG A 131 12.33 -5.36 -10.42
CA ARG A 131 12.62 -4.07 -9.79
C ARG A 131 12.27 -4.00 -8.31
N VAL A 132 11.55 -4.99 -7.78
CA VAL A 132 11.13 -5.01 -6.38
C VAL A 132 12.33 -5.34 -5.49
N ALA A 133 12.77 -4.35 -4.72
CA ALA A 133 13.89 -4.48 -3.78
C ALA A 133 13.44 -5.01 -2.40
N ALA A 134 12.20 -4.76 -2.02
CA ALA A 134 11.62 -5.26 -0.78
C ALA A 134 10.10 -5.22 -0.83
N VAL A 135 9.47 -6.14 -0.08
CA VAL A 135 8.03 -6.19 0.17
C VAL A 135 7.81 -6.10 1.68
N GLY A 136 6.98 -5.15 2.11
CA GLY A 136 6.46 -5.08 3.48
C GLY A 136 4.99 -5.47 3.49
N ILE A 137 4.59 -6.37 4.37
CA ILE A 137 3.20 -6.80 4.55
C ILE A 137 2.71 -6.31 5.90
N ALA A 138 1.57 -5.64 5.92
CA ALA A 138 0.94 -5.12 7.12
C ALA A 138 -0.53 -5.49 7.16
N CYS A 139 -1.04 -5.65 8.38
CA CYS A 139 -2.47 -5.75 8.66
C CYS A 139 -2.72 -5.79 10.16
N THR A 140 -3.94 -5.47 10.58
CA THR A 140 -4.41 -5.69 11.95
C THR A 140 -5.77 -6.38 11.95
N TRP A 141 -5.96 -7.36 12.86
CA TRP A 141 -7.22 -8.08 13.03
C TRP A 141 -7.60 -8.26 14.49
N HIS A 142 -8.84 -8.64 14.73
CA HIS A 142 -9.34 -8.96 16.06
C HIS A 142 -8.81 -10.30 16.55
N PRO A 143 -8.65 -10.50 17.87
CA PRO A 143 -8.28 -11.81 18.41
C PRO A 143 -9.20 -12.93 17.92
N GLY A 144 -8.64 -14.11 17.67
CA GLY A 144 -9.38 -15.26 17.12
C GLY A 144 -9.54 -15.29 15.60
N HIS A 145 -9.12 -14.24 14.90
CA HIS A 145 -9.07 -14.19 13.44
C HIS A 145 -7.62 -14.15 12.96
N SER A 146 -7.37 -14.61 11.74
CA SER A 146 -6.04 -14.56 11.14
C SER A 146 -6.13 -14.26 9.64
N ALA A 147 -5.76 -13.05 9.28
CA ALA A 147 -5.58 -12.69 7.88
C ALA A 147 -4.49 -13.54 7.22
N ALA A 148 -3.42 -13.88 7.96
CA ALA A 148 -2.33 -14.71 7.45
C ALA A 148 -2.80 -16.10 7.01
N ALA A 149 -3.72 -16.75 7.74
CA ALA A 149 -4.26 -18.05 7.35
C ALA A 149 -5.07 -18.00 6.05
N ARG A 150 -5.69 -16.87 5.75
CA ARG A 150 -6.47 -16.66 4.53
C ARG A 150 -5.60 -16.26 3.33
N THR A 151 -4.63 -15.40 3.55
CA THR A 151 -3.79 -14.83 2.48
C THR A 151 -2.51 -15.63 2.22
N GLY A 152 -2.02 -16.38 3.22
CA GLY A 152 -0.79 -17.16 3.16
C GLY A 152 -0.68 -18.01 1.91
N PRO A 153 -1.67 -18.89 1.58
CA PRO A 153 -1.60 -19.75 0.40
C PRO A 153 -1.40 -19.00 -0.92
N TYR A 154 -1.92 -17.78 -1.04
CA TYR A 154 -1.73 -16.94 -2.23
C TYR A 154 -0.36 -16.24 -2.24
N LEU A 155 0.09 -15.75 -1.09
CA LEU A 155 1.30 -14.96 -0.98
C LEU A 155 2.57 -15.83 -0.98
N GLU A 156 2.55 -16.99 -0.34
CA GLU A 156 3.69 -17.93 -0.31
C GLU A 156 4.11 -18.34 -1.71
N GLY A 157 3.16 -18.77 -2.56
CA GLY A 157 3.46 -19.11 -3.94
C GLY A 157 4.00 -17.93 -4.76
N THR A 158 3.50 -16.73 -4.48
CA THR A 158 3.91 -15.52 -5.19
C THR A 158 5.31 -15.06 -4.78
N LEU A 159 5.65 -15.11 -3.50
CA LEU A 159 6.96 -14.69 -2.99
C LEU A 159 8.06 -15.70 -3.29
N ALA A 160 7.74 -16.99 -3.32
CA ALA A 160 8.71 -18.05 -3.65
C ALA A 160 9.20 -18.01 -5.11
N THR A 161 8.38 -17.51 -6.03
CA THR A 161 8.74 -17.42 -7.46
C THR A 161 9.54 -16.18 -7.82
N GLY A 162 9.69 -15.23 -6.90
CA GLY A 162 10.43 -13.97 -7.09
C GLY A 162 11.91 -14.01 -6.64
N SER A 163 12.46 -15.20 -6.39
CA SER A 163 13.85 -15.41 -5.90
C SER A 163 14.80 -15.68 -7.05
#